data_8dfbce954fea1a76303e0b637b581317
#
_entry.id   8dfbce954fea1a76303e0b637b581317
#
_cell.length_a   1.000
_cell.length_b   1.000
_cell.length_c   1.000
_cell.angle_alpha   90.00
_cell.angle_beta   90.00
_cell.angle_gamma   90.00
#
_symmetry.space_group_name_H-M   'P 1'
#
loop_
_entity.id
_entity.type
_entity.pdbx_description
1 polymer ?
#
loop_
_entity_poly.entity_id
_entity_poly.type
_entity_poly.pdbx_seq_one_letter_code
_entity_poly.pdbx_strand_id
1 'polypeptide(L)'
;MTTSPNSHHAHVVGLGLIGASVALALGDAGWIVTGNDLNGATQDQALANKVISGVNVGEFVDLAVIATPASTVAAVANNFLERFTGPDLIVTDVAGVKGSIVHDIEDSRFLGGHPMAGSEQRGIDAARAELFQSCTWVLTPTAQTSPTTYSTLHGILREIGANVVAVPADVHDRL
;
A
#
# COMPACT_ATOMS: atom_id res chain seq x y z
N MET A 1 17.09 1.24 -20.98
CA MET A 1 16.55 -0.02 -20.40
C MET A 1 15.12 -0.12 -20.87
N THR A 2 14.82 -1.04 -21.74
CA THR A 2 13.46 -1.28 -22.26
C THR A 2 12.67 -1.96 -21.16
N THR A 3 11.70 -1.25 -20.55
CA THR A 3 10.70 -1.86 -19.68
C THR A 3 9.93 -2.89 -20.50
N SER A 4 9.85 -4.13 -19.98
CA SER A 4 8.96 -5.14 -20.55
C SER A 4 7.52 -4.60 -20.59
N PRO A 5 6.74 -4.86 -21.64
CA PRO A 5 5.40 -4.29 -21.81
C PRO A 5 4.35 -4.75 -20.78
N ASN A 6 4.74 -5.44 -19.71
CA ASN A 6 3.88 -5.97 -18.65
C ASN A 6 4.44 -5.76 -17.23
N SER A 7 5.29 -4.76 -16.99
CA SER A 7 5.78 -4.50 -15.63
C SER A 7 4.76 -3.67 -14.86
N HIS A 8 4.14 -4.25 -13.83
CA HIS A 8 3.27 -3.51 -12.90
C HIS A 8 4.08 -2.50 -12.11
N HIS A 9 3.52 -1.33 -11.87
CA HIS A 9 4.16 -0.26 -11.13
C HIS A 9 3.38 0.05 -9.85
N ALA A 10 4.08 -0.04 -8.70
CA ALA A 10 3.55 0.38 -7.41
C ALA A 10 4.26 1.64 -6.91
N HIS A 11 3.55 2.47 -6.17
CA HIS A 11 4.11 3.61 -5.45
C HIS A 11 3.74 3.53 -3.96
N VAL A 12 4.74 3.61 -3.10
CA VAL A 12 4.57 3.55 -1.64
C VAL A 12 4.81 4.93 -1.03
N VAL A 13 3.82 5.47 -0.32
CA VAL A 13 3.93 6.73 0.41
C VAL A 13 4.12 6.45 1.89
N GLY A 14 5.28 6.80 2.43
CA GLY A 14 5.73 6.42 3.77
C GLY A 14 6.57 5.14 3.75
N LEU A 15 7.86 5.27 4.09
CA LEU A 15 8.88 4.21 3.99
C LEU A 15 9.37 3.77 5.38
N GLY A 16 8.46 3.76 6.36
CA GLY A 16 8.70 3.12 7.65
C GLY A 16 8.71 1.59 7.53
N LEU A 17 8.65 0.89 8.66
CA LEU A 17 8.68 -0.58 8.70
C LEU A 17 7.67 -1.22 7.71
N ILE A 18 6.41 -0.84 7.79
CA ILE A 18 5.34 -1.47 6.98
C ILE A 18 5.47 -1.08 5.51
N GLY A 19 5.59 0.22 5.21
CA GLY A 19 5.68 0.68 3.82
C GLY A 19 6.92 0.14 3.09
N ALA A 20 8.08 0.15 3.73
CA ALA A 20 9.30 -0.41 3.17
C ALA A 20 9.21 -1.94 3.00
N SER A 21 8.54 -2.65 3.93
CA SER A 21 8.31 -4.09 3.79
C SER A 21 7.35 -4.41 2.63
N VAL A 22 6.31 -3.58 2.41
CA VAL A 22 5.44 -3.70 1.23
C VAL A 22 6.24 -3.49 -0.05
N ALA A 23 7.09 -2.45 -0.08
CA ALA A 23 7.94 -2.18 -1.24
C ALA A 23 8.86 -3.37 -1.56
N LEU A 24 9.50 -3.97 -0.56
CA LEU A 24 10.34 -5.16 -0.74
C LEU A 24 9.53 -6.36 -1.23
N ALA A 25 8.38 -6.66 -0.61
CA ALA A 25 7.54 -7.80 -0.99
C ALA A 25 7.00 -7.68 -2.42
N LEU A 26 6.57 -6.48 -2.84
CA LEU A 26 6.16 -6.22 -4.22
C LEU A 26 7.34 -6.31 -5.20
N GLY A 27 8.52 -5.81 -4.81
CA GLY A 27 9.73 -5.95 -5.60
C GLY A 27 10.11 -7.40 -5.86
N ASP A 28 10.03 -8.25 -4.84
CA ASP A 28 10.27 -9.70 -4.95
C ASP A 28 9.22 -10.39 -5.82
N ALA A 29 7.99 -9.89 -5.86
CA ALA A 29 6.93 -10.33 -6.77
C ALA A 29 7.08 -9.76 -8.22
N GLY A 30 8.16 -9.03 -8.50
CA GLY A 30 8.48 -8.55 -9.86
C GLY A 30 7.90 -7.18 -10.23
N TRP A 31 7.35 -6.44 -9.26
CA TRP A 31 6.84 -5.08 -9.47
C TRP A 31 7.99 -4.07 -9.56
N ILE A 32 7.79 -3.03 -10.36
CA ILE A 32 8.62 -1.82 -10.27
C ILE A 32 8.03 -0.99 -9.12
N VAL A 33 8.83 -0.78 -8.08
CA VAL A 33 8.37 -0.03 -6.90
C VAL A 33 9.10 1.29 -6.79
N THR A 34 8.34 2.38 -6.77
CA THR A 34 8.80 3.70 -6.38
C THR A 34 8.21 4.08 -5.03
N GLY A 35 8.74 5.09 -4.38
CA GLY A 35 8.18 5.53 -3.10
C GLY A 35 8.82 6.80 -2.59
N ASN A 36 8.12 7.44 -1.66
CA ASN A 36 8.61 8.65 -1.01
C ASN A 36 8.30 8.67 0.49
N ASP A 37 9.08 9.42 1.22
CA ASP A 37 8.90 9.67 2.65
C ASP A 37 9.12 11.16 2.94
N LEU A 38 8.43 11.70 3.95
CA LEU A 38 8.67 13.07 4.41
C LEU A 38 10.05 13.23 5.04
N ASN A 39 10.59 12.16 5.63
CA ASN A 39 11.95 12.14 6.13
C ASN A 39 12.91 11.80 4.98
N GLY A 40 13.63 12.81 4.49
CA GLY A 40 14.59 12.64 3.39
C GLY A 40 15.66 11.59 3.66
N ALA A 41 16.13 11.45 4.91
CA ALA A 41 17.13 10.43 5.26
C ALA A 41 16.56 9.00 5.11
N THR A 42 15.30 8.77 5.48
CA THR A 42 14.61 7.50 5.26
C THR A 42 14.46 7.21 3.76
N GLN A 43 14.11 8.21 2.97
CA GLN A 43 13.98 8.09 1.52
C GLN A 43 15.31 7.77 0.85
N ASP A 44 16.38 8.46 1.23
CA ASP A 44 17.74 8.22 0.70
C ASP A 44 18.23 6.81 1.07
N GLN A 45 17.93 6.36 2.28
CA GLN A 45 18.24 5.01 2.74
C GLN A 45 17.46 3.95 1.93
N ALA A 46 16.17 4.19 1.65
CA ALA A 46 15.36 3.29 0.83
C ALA A 46 15.93 3.12 -0.58
N LEU A 47 16.42 4.20 -1.19
CA LEU A 47 17.10 4.16 -2.48
C LEU A 47 18.43 3.41 -2.40
N ALA A 48 19.28 3.76 -1.42
CA ALA A 48 20.59 3.15 -1.25
C ALA A 48 20.50 1.64 -1.02
N ASN A 49 19.51 1.19 -0.24
CA ASN A 49 19.25 -0.21 0.06
C ASN A 49 18.41 -0.93 -1.01
N LYS A 50 18.06 -0.25 -2.10
CA LYS A 50 17.24 -0.79 -3.21
C LYS A 50 15.85 -1.28 -2.76
N VAL A 51 15.31 -0.71 -1.70
CA VAL A 51 13.93 -0.93 -1.26
C VAL A 51 12.95 -0.36 -2.30
N ILE A 52 13.33 0.77 -2.89
CA ILE A 52 12.63 1.42 -3.99
C ILE A 52 13.59 1.67 -5.15
N SER A 53 13.05 1.73 -6.37
CA SER A 53 13.81 2.01 -7.60
C SER A 53 13.90 3.50 -7.95
N GLY A 54 13.08 4.33 -7.28
CA GLY A 54 13.02 5.78 -7.49
C GLY A 54 12.04 6.44 -6.54
N VAL A 55 12.11 7.78 -6.46
CA VAL A 55 11.26 8.59 -5.55
C VAL A 55 10.04 9.19 -6.24
N ASN A 56 10.08 9.30 -7.55
CA ASN A 56 8.98 9.90 -8.30
C ASN A 56 8.01 8.83 -8.78
N VAL A 57 6.73 9.05 -8.50
CA VAL A 57 5.68 8.31 -9.17
C VAL A 57 5.70 8.70 -10.66
N GLY A 58 5.69 7.72 -11.55
CA GLY A 58 5.66 7.95 -12.99
C GLY A 58 4.33 8.55 -13.47
N GLU A 59 4.12 8.54 -14.78
CA GLU A 59 2.84 8.95 -15.39
C GLU A 59 1.73 7.93 -15.14
N PHE A 60 2.11 6.66 -14.96
CA PHE A 60 1.21 5.54 -14.72
C PHE A 60 1.61 4.80 -13.46
N VAL A 61 0.64 4.43 -12.67
CA VAL A 61 0.78 3.62 -11.46
C VAL A 61 -0.44 2.70 -11.34
N ASP A 62 -0.19 1.43 -11.08
CA ASP A 62 -1.24 0.41 -10.94
C ASP A 62 -1.71 0.31 -9.49
N LEU A 63 -0.78 0.47 -8.54
CA LEU A 63 -1.05 0.35 -7.11
C LEU A 63 -0.37 1.48 -6.33
N ALA A 64 -1.14 2.23 -5.54
CA ALA A 64 -0.60 3.15 -4.54
C ALA A 64 -0.88 2.61 -3.13
N VAL A 65 0.17 2.51 -2.32
CA VAL A 65 0.08 2.07 -0.93
C VAL A 65 0.42 3.22 0.01
N ILE A 66 -0.57 3.66 0.79
CA ILE A 66 -0.43 4.78 1.72
C ILE A 66 -0.06 4.23 3.10
N ALA A 67 1.19 4.35 3.46
CA ALA A 67 1.77 3.89 4.73
C ALA A 67 2.18 5.04 5.66
N THR A 68 1.45 6.14 5.58
CA THR A 68 1.61 7.31 6.43
C THR A 68 0.83 7.16 7.75
N PRO A 69 1.05 8.04 8.75
CA PRO A 69 0.22 8.05 9.96
C PRO A 69 -1.29 8.13 9.64
N ALA A 70 -2.12 7.40 10.39
CA ALA A 70 -3.55 7.25 10.12
C ALA A 70 -4.28 8.58 9.88
N SER A 71 -3.92 9.64 10.61
CA SER A 71 -4.51 10.97 10.48
C SER A 71 -4.26 11.66 9.13
N THR A 72 -3.33 11.17 8.34
CA THR A 72 -2.96 11.76 7.04
C THR A 72 -3.36 10.89 5.85
N VAL A 73 -3.78 9.65 6.11
CA VAL A 73 -4.07 8.66 5.05
C VAL A 73 -5.12 9.18 4.08
N ALA A 74 -6.27 9.67 4.57
CA ALA A 74 -7.36 10.11 3.72
C ALA A 74 -6.94 11.28 2.80
N ALA A 75 -6.23 12.26 3.34
CA ALA A 75 -5.75 13.39 2.54
C ALA A 75 -4.76 12.97 1.46
N VAL A 76 -3.82 12.06 1.78
CA VAL A 76 -2.83 11.55 0.83
C VAL A 76 -3.50 10.69 -0.23
N ALA A 77 -4.41 9.81 0.16
CA ALA A 77 -5.14 8.94 -0.77
C ALA A 77 -6.00 9.75 -1.75
N ASN A 78 -6.77 10.74 -1.26
CA ASN A 78 -7.59 11.60 -2.12
C ASN A 78 -6.74 12.40 -3.10
N ASN A 79 -5.61 12.96 -2.67
CA ASN A 79 -4.68 13.65 -3.58
C ASN A 79 -4.15 12.72 -4.68
N PHE A 80 -3.87 11.47 -4.33
CA PHE A 80 -3.42 10.45 -5.29
C PHE A 80 -4.52 10.12 -6.30
N LEU A 81 -5.75 9.90 -5.83
CA LEU A 81 -6.92 9.59 -6.66
C LEU A 81 -7.31 10.73 -7.61
N GLU A 82 -7.16 11.99 -7.15
CA GLU A 82 -7.38 13.18 -7.99
C GLU A 82 -6.32 13.34 -9.07
N ARG A 83 -5.05 13.06 -8.72
CA ARG A 83 -3.93 13.21 -9.64
C ARG A 83 -3.89 12.13 -10.73
N PHE A 84 -4.24 10.89 -10.36
CA PHE A 84 -4.19 9.74 -11.24
C PHE A 84 -5.61 9.25 -11.53
N THR A 85 -6.12 9.54 -12.72
CA THR A 85 -7.52 9.26 -13.10
C THR A 85 -7.71 7.93 -13.84
N GLY A 86 -6.65 7.12 -13.99
CA GLY A 86 -6.74 5.81 -14.62
C GLY A 86 -7.73 4.89 -13.90
N PRO A 87 -8.63 4.20 -14.62
CA PRO A 87 -9.65 3.37 -14.00
C PRO A 87 -9.07 2.11 -13.32
N ASP A 88 -7.89 1.70 -13.72
CA ASP A 88 -7.22 0.48 -13.22
C ASP A 88 -6.32 0.76 -11.99
N LEU A 89 -6.13 2.05 -11.62
CA LEU A 89 -5.42 2.40 -10.40
C LEU A 89 -6.14 1.84 -9.18
N ILE A 90 -5.39 1.23 -8.29
CA ILE A 90 -5.84 0.84 -6.95
C ILE A 90 -5.10 1.67 -5.92
N VAL A 91 -5.83 2.25 -4.97
CA VAL A 91 -5.25 2.94 -3.81
C VAL A 91 -5.66 2.19 -2.55
N THR A 92 -4.69 1.85 -1.71
CA THR A 92 -4.92 1.20 -0.42
C THR A 92 -4.08 1.84 0.67
N ASP A 93 -4.40 1.56 1.91
CA ASP A 93 -3.61 1.97 3.07
C ASP A 93 -3.23 0.77 3.95
N VAL A 94 -2.45 1.03 4.99
CA VAL A 94 -1.96 0.00 5.93
C VAL A 94 -2.22 0.39 7.39
N ALA A 95 -3.05 1.39 7.65
CA ALA A 95 -3.28 1.91 9.00
C ALA A 95 -4.09 0.94 9.87
N GLY A 96 -3.84 0.97 11.19
CA GLY A 96 -4.53 0.13 12.18
C GLY A 96 -5.93 0.60 12.56
N VAL A 97 -6.44 1.69 11.98
CA VAL A 97 -7.81 2.20 12.14
C VAL A 97 -8.44 2.38 10.78
N LYS A 98 -9.72 2.07 10.63
CA LYS A 98 -10.38 2.05 9.30
C LYS A 98 -11.58 2.98 9.20
N GLY A 99 -12.41 3.08 10.25
CA GLY A 99 -13.70 3.76 10.17
C GLY A 99 -13.61 5.20 9.63
N SER A 100 -12.74 6.03 10.20
CA SER A 100 -12.56 7.41 9.75
C SER A 100 -11.96 7.48 8.34
N ILE A 101 -11.00 6.60 8.02
CA ILE A 101 -10.31 6.61 6.72
C ILE A 101 -11.28 6.30 5.60
N VAL A 102 -12.04 5.19 5.70
CA VAL A 102 -12.96 4.79 4.63
C VAL A 102 -14.17 5.71 4.52
N HIS A 103 -14.52 6.45 5.59
CA HIS A 103 -15.58 7.45 5.55
C HIS A 103 -15.17 8.68 4.73
N ASP A 104 -13.89 9.05 4.76
CA ASP A 104 -13.37 10.28 4.15
C ASP A 104 -12.86 10.08 2.70
N ILE A 105 -13.02 8.86 2.15
CA ILE A 105 -12.58 8.53 0.78
C ILE A 105 -13.74 7.90 0.01
N GLU A 106 -14.32 8.68 -0.91
CA GLU A 106 -15.45 8.27 -1.75
C GLU A 106 -15.01 7.98 -3.20
N ASP A 107 -14.17 6.94 -3.38
CA ASP A 107 -13.70 6.53 -4.70
C ASP A 107 -13.70 5.00 -4.81
N SER A 108 -14.23 4.49 -5.92
CA SER A 108 -14.34 3.06 -6.17
C SER A 108 -12.99 2.32 -6.32
N ARG A 109 -11.92 3.07 -6.53
CA ARG A 109 -10.54 2.58 -6.65
C ARG A 109 -9.82 2.50 -5.30
N PHE A 110 -10.45 3.01 -4.23
CA PHE A 110 -9.91 2.89 -2.87
C PHE A 110 -10.44 1.66 -2.15
N LEU A 111 -9.54 0.96 -1.47
CA LEU A 111 -9.87 -0.15 -0.58
C LEU A 111 -8.97 -0.12 0.65
N GLY A 112 -9.57 0.13 1.81
CA GLY A 112 -8.85 0.17 3.08
C GLY A 112 -8.22 -1.17 3.42
N GLY A 113 -6.99 -1.16 3.90
CA GLY A 113 -6.22 -2.33 4.28
C GLY A 113 -5.53 -2.17 5.63
N HIS A 114 -5.30 -3.29 6.31
CA HIS A 114 -4.51 -3.35 7.54
C HIS A 114 -3.79 -4.70 7.64
N PRO A 115 -2.46 -4.75 7.41
CA PRO A 115 -1.67 -5.93 7.71
C PRO A 115 -1.56 -6.08 9.24
N MET A 116 -2.09 -7.18 9.78
CA MET A 116 -1.91 -7.53 11.19
C MET A 116 -0.52 -8.16 11.39
N ALA A 117 0.49 -7.44 10.94
CA ALA A 117 1.88 -7.80 11.07
C ALA A 117 2.54 -6.83 12.05
N GLY A 118 2.86 -7.32 13.23
CA GLY A 118 3.52 -6.56 14.28
C GLY A 118 5.01 -6.86 14.33
N SER A 119 5.81 -5.84 14.66
CA SER A 119 7.20 -6.00 15.10
C SER A 119 7.43 -4.98 16.22
N GLU A 120 8.18 -5.35 17.24
CA GLU A 120 8.66 -4.40 18.26
C GLU A 120 9.69 -3.42 17.65
N GLN A 121 10.28 -3.78 16.52
CA GLN A 121 11.22 -2.96 15.77
C GLN A 121 10.47 -1.92 14.94
N ARG A 122 11.11 -0.80 14.70
CA ARG A 122 10.56 0.34 13.94
C ARG A 122 11.54 0.81 12.89
N GLY A 123 11.01 1.54 11.90
CA GLY A 123 11.81 2.17 10.86
C GLY A 123 12.19 1.22 9.72
N ILE A 124 12.85 1.80 8.72
CA ILE A 124 13.22 1.11 7.49
C ILE A 124 14.24 -0.02 7.71
N ASP A 125 15.10 0.10 8.72
CA ASP A 125 16.13 -0.92 9.04
C ASP A 125 15.54 -2.28 9.45
N ALA A 126 14.29 -2.28 9.91
CA ALA A 126 13.59 -3.49 10.30
C ALA A 126 12.71 -4.05 9.16
N ALA A 127 12.66 -3.39 8.01
CA ALA A 127 11.84 -3.79 6.88
C ALA A 127 12.35 -5.11 6.26
N ARG A 128 11.41 -5.98 5.89
CA ARG A 128 11.70 -7.26 5.24
C ARG A 128 10.54 -7.71 4.38
N ALA A 129 10.81 -8.33 3.25
CA ALA A 129 9.77 -8.80 2.32
C ALA A 129 8.85 -9.86 2.96
N GLU A 130 9.41 -10.71 3.83
CA GLU A 130 8.69 -11.82 4.48
C GLU A 130 7.77 -11.37 5.61
N LEU A 131 7.70 -10.06 5.92
CA LEU A 131 6.88 -9.56 7.04
C LEU A 131 5.41 -9.99 6.93
N PHE A 132 4.92 -10.17 5.71
CA PHE A 132 3.51 -10.50 5.45
C PHE A 132 3.24 -11.99 5.24
N GLN A 133 4.27 -12.83 5.24
CA GLN A 133 4.11 -14.28 5.10
C GLN A 133 3.22 -14.83 6.22
N SER A 134 2.08 -15.41 5.83
CA SER A 134 1.08 -15.97 6.73
C SER A 134 0.43 -14.97 7.70
N CYS A 135 0.69 -13.65 7.57
CA CYS A 135 -0.02 -12.66 8.37
C CYS A 135 -1.47 -12.51 7.89
N THR A 136 -2.37 -12.16 8.77
CA THR A 136 -3.71 -11.74 8.38
C THR A 136 -3.65 -10.32 7.84
N TRP A 137 -4.15 -10.13 6.60
CA TRP A 137 -4.35 -8.80 6.05
C TRP A 137 -5.84 -8.53 5.93
N VAL A 138 -6.31 -7.57 6.70
CA VAL A 138 -7.72 -7.19 6.71
C VAL A 138 -7.99 -6.17 5.61
N LEU A 139 -8.99 -6.42 4.77
CA LEU A 139 -9.55 -5.46 3.83
C LEU A 139 -10.90 -4.96 4.34
N THR A 140 -11.18 -3.68 4.14
CA THR A 140 -12.43 -3.05 4.58
C THR A 140 -13.18 -2.44 3.39
N PRO A 141 -13.81 -3.28 2.53
CA PRO A 141 -14.59 -2.81 1.40
C PRO A 141 -15.79 -2.00 1.87
N THR A 142 -16.14 -0.96 1.09
CA THR A 142 -17.36 -0.15 1.26
C THR A 142 -18.32 -0.45 0.10
N ALA A 143 -19.51 0.15 0.16
CA ALA A 143 -20.47 0.06 -0.95
C ALA A 143 -19.96 0.71 -2.26
N GLN A 144 -18.98 1.60 -2.18
CA GLN A 144 -18.35 2.25 -3.32
C GLN A 144 -17.19 1.45 -3.92
N THR A 145 -16.55 0.59 -3.13
CA THR A 145 -15.41 -0.21 -3.61
C THR A 145 -15.81 -1.06 -4.81
N SER A 146 -15.10 -0.93 -5.94
CA SER A 146 -15.43 -1.73 -7.11
C SER A 146 -15.05 -3.21 -6.92
N PRO A 147 -15.80 -4.14 -7.50
CA PRO A 147 -15.44 -5.57 -7.46
C PRO A 147 -14.06 -5.85 -8.05
N THR A 148 -13.66 -5.09 -9.07
CA THR A 148 -12.33 -5.22 -9.69
C THR A 148 -11.24 -4.77 -8.73
N THR A 149 -11.40 -3.61 -8.08
CA THR A 149 -10.47 -3.13 -7.05
C THR A 149 -10.27 -4.17 -5.95
N TYR A 150 -11.38 -4.74 -5.45
CA TYR A 150 -11.32 -5.78 -4.43
C TYR A 150 -10.58 -7.03 -4.91
N SER A 151 -10.98 -7.60 -6.05
CA SER A 151 -10.41 -8.87 -6.52
C SER A 151 -8.93 -8.73 -6.88
N THR A 152 -8.54 -7.62 -7.48
CA THR A 152 -7.14 -7.38 -7.86
C THR A 152 -6.26 -7.17 -6.63
N LEU A 153 -6.66 -6.30 -5.70
CA LEU A 153 -5.87 -6.10 -4.47
C LEU A 153 -5.78 -7.38 -3.64
N HIS A 154 -6.90 -8.12 -3.51
CA HIS A 154 -6.89 -9.41 -2.84
C HIS A 154 -5.87 -10.38 -3.45
N GLY A 155 -5.79 -10.44 -4.79
CA GLY A 155 -4.82 -11.26 -5.52
C GLY A 155 -3.38 -10.85 -5.22
N ILE A 156 -3.07 -9.56 -5.31
CA ILE A 156 -1.74 -8.99 -5.03
C ILE A 156 -1.29 -9.32 -3.60
N LEU A 157 -2.15 -9.13 -2.62
CA LEU A 157 -1.82 -9.39 -1.22
C LEU A 157 -1.57 -10.87 -0.95
N ARG A 158 -2.30 -11.76 -1.64
CA ARG A 158 -2.04 -13.20 -1.56
C ARG A 158 -0.72 -13.59 -2.21
N GLU A 159 -0.35 -12.94 -3.30
CA GLU A 159 0.93 -13.17 -3.98
C GLU A 159 2.12 -12.85 -3.08
N ILE A 160 2.03 -11.80 -2.26
CA ILE A 160 3.06 -11.46 -1.26
C ILE A 160 2.95 -12.28 0.04
N GLY A 161 2.09 -13.30 0.08
CA GLY A 161 2.03 -14.30 1.14
C GLY A 161 1.04 -14.04 2.27
N ALA A 162 0.18 -13.01 2.18
CA ALA A 162 -0.78 -12.69 3.23
C ALA A 162 -2.03 -13.61 3.18
N ASN A 163 -2.63 -13.85 4.35
CA ASN A 163 -3.96 -14.42 4.49
C ASN A 163 -4.99 -13.30 4.50
N VAL A 164 -5.66 -13.08 3.37
CA VAL A 164 -6.56 -11.95 3.20
C VAL A 164 -7.96 -12.26 3.70
N VAL A 165 -8.49 -11.39 4.55
CA VAL A 165 -9.87 -11.44 5.05
C VAL A 165 -10.55 -10.10 4.82
N ALA A 166 -11.87 -10.09 4.67
CA ALA A 166 -12.64 -8.86 4.53
C ALA A 166 -13.64 -8.73 5.67
N VAL A 167 -13.66 -7.54 6.28
CA VAL A 167 -14.64 -7.20 7.32
C VAL A 167 -15.10 -5.75 7.13
N PRO A 168 -16.30 -5.37 7.57
CA PRO A 168 -16.71 -3.96 7.61
C PRO A 168 -15.77 -3.14 8.49
N ALA A 169 -15.53 -1.87 8.15
CA ALA A 169 -14.59 -1.00 8.86
C ALA A 169 -14.96 -0.81 10.34
N ASP A 170 -16.26 -0.73 10.64
CA ASP A 170 -16.76 -0.61 12.03
C ASP A 170 -16.58 -1.90 12.85
N VAL A 171 -16.53 -3.05 12.19
CA VAL A 171 -16.19 -4.33 12.83
C VAL A 171 -14.69 -4.40 13.07
N HIS A 172 -13.88 -4.00 12.07
CA HIS A 172 -12.43 -3.95 12.18
C HIS A 172 -11.98 -3.12 13.39
N ASP A 173 -12.53 -1.92 13.57
CA ASP A 173 -12.12 -1.00 14.65
C ASP A 173 -12.54 -1.45 16.07
N ARG A 174 -13.26 -2.56 16.17
CA ARG A 174 -13.64 -3.22 17.44
C ARG A 174 -12.81 -4.47 17.77
N LEU A 175 -11.94 -4.90 16.85
CA LEU A 175 -11.05 -6.04 17.06
C LEU A 175 -9.81 -5.64 17.85
#